data_7f5b003c44ac866b2c1fd44d96c2b73d
#
_entry.id   7f5b003c44ac866b2c1fd44d96c2b73d
#
_cell.length_a   1.000
_cell.length_b   1.000
_cell.length_c   1.000
_cell.angle_alpha   90.00
_cell.angle_beta   90.00
_cell.angle_gamma   90.00
#
_symmetry.space_group_name_H-M   'P 1'
#
loop_
_entity.id
_entity.type
_entity.pdbx_description
1 polymer ?
#
loop_
_entity_poly.entity_id
_entity_poly.type
_entity_poly.pdbx_seq_one_letter_code
_entity_poly.pdbx_strand_id
1 'polypeptide(L)'
;MEENQSFVYMASVPISQGRSIEEPLNEKTTKGSHEGFVESLHTNNHLVRKRLKSPFLKVKYFEAGHISNTKIAIIYIDHLVNRTIAEEIEKRISAINIDLLVSSGSLEELIEDTSFSPFPQILNTERPDRVISYLNEGKITVIVDGDPRVLILPITFFAFYQSSDDYTSRWWIGSTLRFIRFFSFIIAISFPAVYIAIVSFHSEVLPIGILYTVRVGLEYVPFPPFLEALVMQIILELLKEASIRLPSPVAQTIGIVGGLVISTAVVESNLISNTMIVVIGFTAIASFVIPVEEMGTSVRLLGFPMMVAAALFGFFGIVMMFMLLFIHLNKLESFGSPYFSPLSPLKIKELKDSFIRFPTWMLNNRPTDSKPNFIQQQWYSRAWKKK
;
A
#
# COMPACT_ATOMS: atom_id res chain seq x y z
N MET A 1 36.17 1.51 34.75
CA MET A 1 36.04 0.66 35.96
C MET A 1 36.28 1.58 37.14
N GLU A 2 35.26 1.80 37.93
CA GLU A 2 35.45 2.53 39.23
C GLU A 2 35.97 1.51 40.23
N GLU A 3 37.16 1.73 40.71
CA GLU A 3 37.94 0.79 41.53
C GLU A 3 37.43 0.54 42.96
N ASN A 4 36.23 0.99 43.31
CA ASN A 4 35.70 0.85 44.66
C ASN A 4 34.25 0.42 44.83
N GLN A 5 33.64 -0.27 43.80
CA GLN A 5 32.29 -0.77 43.93
C GLN A 5 32.26 -2.30 43.91
N SER A 6 31.51 -2.91 44.83
CA SER A 6 31.35 -4.35 45.00
C SER A 6 30.41 -5.00 43.94
N PHE A 7 30.03 -4.32 42.89
CA PHE A 7 29.17 -4.82 41.81
C PHE A 7 29.76 -4.53 40.44
N VAL A 8 29.53 -5.47 39.54
CA VAL A 8 29.95 -5.41 38.15
C VAL A 8 28.77 -4.95 37.29
N TYR A 9 28.97 -3.88 36.54
CA TYR A 9 28.00 -3.48 35.53
C TYR A 9 28.21 -4.34 34.28
N MET A 10 27.27 -5.19 33.93
CA MET A 10 27.25 -5.89 32.65
C MET A 10 26.48 -5.06 31.63
N ALA A 11 27.17 -4.53 30.63
CA ALA A 11 26.55 -3.94 29.47
C ALA A 11 26.47 -5.02 28.36
N SER A 12 25.27 -5.41 28.01
CA SER A 12 25.06 -6.25 26.83
C SER A 12 25.26 -5.40 25.58
N VAL A 13 26.33 -5.65 24.87
CA VAL A 13 26.59 -5.05 23.55
C VAL A 13 26.19 -6.08 22.49
N PRO A 14 25.03 -5.99 21.87
CA PRO A 14 24.65 -6.92 20.83
C PRO A 14 25.58 -6.74 19.62
N ILE A 15 26.26 -7.81 19.23
CA ILE A 15 27.00 -7.88 17.98
C ILE A 15 25.95 -8.10 16.90
N SER A 16 25.68 -7.08 16.11
CA SER A 16 24.77 -7.17 14.95
C SER A 16 25.47 -8.00 13.85
N GLN A 17 25.29 -9.29 13.86
CA GLN A 17 25.59 -10.20 12.75
C GLN A 17 24.36 -10.30 11.84
N GLY A 18 23.99 -9.21 11.21
CA GLY A 18 22.86 -9.19 10.26
C GLY A 18 23.33 -8.85 8.85
N ARG A 19 22.44 -8.97 7.87
CA ARG A 19 22.63 -8.47 6.51
C ARG A 19 23.08 -7.00 6.55
N SER A 20 23.96 -6.61 5.63
CA SER A 20 24.32 -5.21 5.43
C SER A 20 23.09 -4.38 5.09
N ILE A 21 23.13 -3.09 5.47
CA ILE A 21 22.08 -2.14 5.11
C ILE A 21 22.15 -1.92 3.60
N GLU A 22 21.12 -2.35 2.89
CA GLU A 22 21.01 -2.29 1.43
C GLU A 22 19.71 -1.59 1.02
N GLU A 23 19.57 -1.30 -0.26
CA GLU A 23 18.34 -0.73 -0.80
C GLU A 23 17.19 -1.73 -0.71
N PRO A 24 15.96 -1.28 -0.32
CA PRO A 24 14.79 -2.13 -0.29
C PRO A 24 14.51 -2.77 -1.64
N LEU A 25 14.17 -4.05 -1.66
CA LEU A 25 13.90 -4.76 -2.90
C LEU A 25 12.54 -4.35 -3.50
N ASN A 26 11.55 -4.13 -2.65
CA ASN A 26 10.16 -3.89 -3.05
C ASN A 26 9.79 -2.40 -3.15
N GLU A 27 10.52 -1.51 -2.48
CA GLU A 27 10.25 -0.07 -2.45
C GLU A 27 11.44 0.74 -3.00
N LYS A 28 11.88 0.44 -4.23
CA LYS A 28 12.97 1.17 -4.90
C LYS A 28 12.58 2.62 -5.18
N THR A 29 13.54 3.53 -5.03
CA THR A 29 13.36 4.95 -5.32
C THR A 29 14.43 5.47 -6.26
N THR A 30 14.04 6.42 -7.11
CA THR A 30 14.98 7.08 -8.03
C THR A 30 15.78 8.19 -7.36
N LYS A 31 15.26 8.77 -6.28
CA LYS A 31 15.88 9.86 -5.54
C LYS A 31 15.61 9.72 -4.05
N GLY A 32 16.60 9.96 -3.22
CA GLY A 32 16.45 9.93 -1.77
C GLY A 32 17.39 8.96 -1.09
N SER A 33 16.99 8.43 0.04
CA SER A 33 17.77 7.45 0.77
C SER A 33 17.65 6.07 0.15
N HIS A 34 18.78 5.39 0.00
CA HIS A 34 18.85 3.99 -0.43
C HIS A 34 19.04 3.02 0.75
N GLU A 35 19.01 3.53 2.01
CA GLU A 35 19.05 2.66 3.20
C GLU A 35 17.68 2.03 3.42
N GLY A 36 17.62 0.70 3.53
CA GLY A 36 16.46 -0.09 3.91
C GLY A 36 16.57 -0.67 5.31
N PHE A 37 15.46 -1.07 5.90
CA PHE A 37 15.44 -1.86 7.11
C PHE A 37 15.96 -3.28 6.87
N VAL A 38 16.45 -3.90 7.93
CA VAL A 38 17.01 -5.26 7.93
C VAL A 38 16.23 -6.13 8.94
N GLU A 39 16.56 -7.41 9.02
CA GLU A 39 15.88 -8.35 9.92
C GLU A 39 16.13 -8.06 11.42
N SER A 40 17.22 -7.36 11.76
CA SER A 40 17.59 -7.05 13.15
C SER A 40 16.82 -5.85 13.69
N LEU A 41 15.94 -6.07 14.67
CA LEU A 41 15.22 -5.01 15.40
C LEU A 41 16.14 -3.92 15.96
N HIS A 42 17.31 -4.32 16.47
CA HIS A 42 18.27 -3.41 17.06
C HIS A 42 18.87 -2.44 16.04
N THR A 43 19.24 -2.98 14.86
CA THR A 43 19.75 -2.18 13.73
C THR A 43 18.65 -1.24 13.22
N ASN A 44 17.42 -1.70 13.10
CA ASN A 44 16.28 -0.91 12.63
C ASN A 44 15.98 0.25 13.59
N ASN A 45 15.97 -0.02 14.90
CA ASN A 45 15.82 1.05 15.92
C ASN A 45 16.97 2.06 15.85
N HIS A 46 18.21 1.61 15.61
CA HIS A 46 19.35 2.50 15.42
C HIS A 46 19.17 3.39 14.17
N LEU A 47 18.68 2.84 13.05
CA LEU A 47 18.42 3.62 11.83
C LEU A 47 17.38 4.72 12.06
N VAL A 48 16.31 4.42 12.80
CA VAL A 48 15.29 5.43 13.17
C VAL A 48 15.93 6.51 14.06
N ARG A 49 16.67 6.13 15.11
CA ARG A 49 17.34 7.08 16.02
C ARG A 49 18.44 7.92 15.37
N LYS A 50 19.19 7.34 14.42
CA LYS A 50 20.23 8.04 13.65
C LYS A 50 19.66 9.25 12.90
N ARG A 51 18.44 9.11 12.37
CA ARG A 51 17.77 10.14 11.56
C ARG A 51 16.88 11.07 12.39
N LEU A 52 16.21 10.52 13.42
CA LEU A 52 15.32 11.27 14.31
C LEU A 52 16.01 11.49 15.66
N LYS A 53 16.82 12.54 15.75
CA LYS A 53 17.59 12.93 16.95
C LYS A 53 16.72 13.71 17.94
N SER A 54 15.60 13.14 18.36
CA SER A 54 14.67 13.77 19.31
C SER A 54 14.72 13.07 20.66
N PRO A 55 14.82 13.81 21.78
CA PRO A 55 14.75 13.23 23.13
C PRO A 55 13.34 12.68 23.44
N PHE A 56 12.32 13.09 22.69
CA PHE A 56 10.93 12.65 22.84
C PHE A 56 10.62 11.35 22.09
N LEU A 57 11.60 10.77 21.38
CA LEU A 57 11.44 9.48 20.73
C LEU A 57 11.43 8.39 21.78
N LYS A 58 10.25 7.77 21.99
CA LYS A 58 10.07 6.64 22.88
C LYS A 58 10.07 5.33 22.12
N VAL A 59 10.68 4.33 22.72
CA VAL A 59 10.69 2.94 22.26
C VAL A 59 10.25 2.07 23.42
N LYS A 60 9.18 1.31 23.24
CA LYS A 60 8.70 0.30 24.18
C LYS A 60 8.90 -1.07 23.59
N TYR A 61 9.40 -1.99 24.38
CA TYR A 61 9.67 -3.37 23.97
C TYR A 61 8.62 -4.30 24.54
N PHE A 62 8.17 -5.22 23.72
CA PHE A 62 7.24 -6.30 24.05
C PHE A 62 7.82 -7.61 23.53
N GLU A 63 7.32 -8.71 24.03
CA GLU A 63 7.63 -10.06 23.57
C GLU A 63 6.31 -10.77 23.27
N ALA A 64 6.23 -11.46 22.14
CA ALA A 64 5.05 -12.22 21.75
C ALA A 64 5.48 -13.62 21.25
N GLY A 65 4.59 -14.60 21.45
CA GLY A 65 4.83 -16.00 21.15
C GLY A 65 5.43 -16.77 22.33
N HIS A 66 4.71 -17.76 22.81
CA HIS A 66 5.16 -18.56 23.98
C HIS A 66 6.45 -19.36 23.70
N ILE A 67 6.65 -19.79 22.45
CA ILE A 67 7.82 -20.56 22.03
C ILE A 67 8.84 -19.64 21.38
N SER A 68 8.41 -18.72 20.52
CA SER A 68 9.33 -17.85 19.76
C SER A 68 9.94 -16.73 20.59
N ASN A 69 9.24 -16.21 21.60
CA ASN A 69 9.61 -15.03 22.38
C ASN A 69 10.13 -13.88 21.49
N THR A 70 9.39 -13.63 20.38
CA THR A 70 9.78 -12.66 19.37
C THR A 70 9.67 -11.25 19.94
N LYS A 71 10.75 -10.48 19.83
CA LYS A 71 10.81 -9.11 20.31
C LYS A 71 10.08 -8.17 19.36
N ILE A 72 9.28 -7.27 19.93
CA ILE A 72 8.54 -6.24 19.22
C ILE A 72 8.90 -4.90 19.81
N ALA A 73 9.19 -3.90 18.99
CA ALA A 73 9.42 -2.53 19.42
C ALA A 73 8.33 -1.61 18.89
N ILE A 74 7.65 -0.92 19.77
CA ILE A 74 6.71 0.17 19.46
C ILE A 74 7.46 1.48 19.57
N ILE A 75 7.47 2.27 18.50
CA ILE A 75 8.20 3.53 18.41
C ILE A 75 7.22 4.67 18.11
N TYR A 76 7.31 5.74 18.88
CA TYR A 76 6.52 6.95 18.67
C TYR A 76 7.18 8.18 19.27
N ILE A 77 6.71 9.37 18.91
CA ILE A 77 7.15 10.65 19.49
C ILE A 77 6.15 11.06 20.57
N ASP A 78 6.57 11.07 21.84
CA ASP A 78 5.73 11.18 23.04
C ASP A 78 4.81 12.42 23.05
N HIS A 79 5.33 13.57 22.63
CA HIS A 79 4.54 14.80 22.63
C HIS A 79 3.60 14.93 21.42
N LEU A 80 3.76 14.12 20.38
CA LEU A 80 2.94 14.15 19.16
C LEU A 80 1.85 13.09 19.16
N VAL A 81 2.16 11.91 19.66
CA VAL A 81 1.29 10.74 19.60
C VAL A 81 0.00 10.96 20.40
N ASN A 82 -1.11 10.45 19.86
CA ASN A 82 -2.33 10.30 20.62
C ASN A 82 -2.18 9.11 21.58
N ARG A 83 -2.27 9.37 22.89
CA ARG A 83 -2.04 8.35 23.91
C ARG A 83 -3.08 7.23 23.88
N THR A 84 -4.34 7.54 23.57
CA THR A 84 -5.40 6.51 23.51
C THR A 84 -5.13 5.49 22.41
N ILE A 85 -4.59 5.94 21.25
CA ILE A 85 -4.20 5.05 20.16
C ILE A 85 -2.97 4.22 20.56
N ALA A 86 -1.98 4.85 21.21
CA ALA A 86 -0.79 4.13 21.66
C ALA A 86 -1.14 3.04 22.69
N GLU A 87 -1.98 3.35 23.66
CA GLU A 87 -2.45 2.40 24.67
C GLU A 87 -3.27 1.26 24.06
N GLU A 88 -4.10 1.54 23.06
CA GLU A 88 -4.86 0.48 22.35
C GLU A 88 -3.93 -0.48 21.59
N ILE A 89 -2.88 0.05 20.92
CA ILE A 89 -1.88 -0.77 20.25
C ILE A 89 -1.11 -1.63 21.25
N GLU A 90 -0.64 -1.02 22.34
CA GLU A 90 0.06 -1.73 23.43
C GLU A 90 -0.82 -2.84 24.03
N LYS A 91 -2.09 -2.55 24.26
CA LYS A 91 -3.07 -3.51 24.76
C LYS A 91 -3.25 -4.69 23.80
N ARG A 92 -3.43 -4.42 22.50
CA ARG A 92 -3.60 -5.48 21.49
C ARG A 92 -2.36 -6.36 21.40
N ILE A 93 -1.16 -5.76 21.35
CA ILE A 93 0.10 -6.52 21.31
C ILE A 93 0.30 -7.34 22.59
N SER A 94 0.00 -6.79 23.75
CA SER A 94 0.12 -7.51 25.03
C SER A 94 -0.91 -8.62 25.21
N ALA A 95 -2.03 -8.56 24.48
CA ALA A 95 -3.09 -9.57 24.54
C ALA A 95 -2.85 -10.74 23.59
N ILE A 96 -1.81 -10.69 22.76
CA ILE A 96 -1.47 -11.77 21.80
C ILE A 96 -1.10 -13.03 22.57
N ASN A 97 -1.83 -14.10 22.29
CA ASN A 97 -1.64 -15.41 22.90
C ASN A 97 -1.48 -16.47 21.79
N ILE A 98 -0.26 -16.62 21.28
CA ILE A 98 0.12 -17.58 20.24
C ILE A 98 1.46 -18.22 20.60
N ASP A 99 1.73 -19.39 20.03
CA ASP A 99 2.99 -20.09 20.28
C ASP A 99 4.15 -19.46 19.50
N LEU A 100 3.91 -19.06 18.26
CA LEU A 100 4.95 -18.61 17.35
C LEU A 100 4.51 -17.34 16.60
N LEU A 101 5.28 -16.27 16.74
CA LEU A 101 5.19 -15.06 15.92
C LEU A 101 6.40 -15.01 14.98
N VAL A 102 6.17 -15.16 13.67
CA VAL A 102 7.25 -15.30 12.67
C VAL A 102 7.55 -14.00 11.94
N SER A 103 6.52 -13.17 11.69
CA SER A 103 6.65 -12.00 10.80
C SER A 103 5.76 -10.83 11.19
N SER A 104 6.05 -9.67 10.62
CA SER A 104 5.20 -8.48 10.75
C SER A 104 3.80 -8.70 10.18
N GLY A 105 3.65 -9.48 9.09
CA GLY A 105 2.35 -9.81 8.52
C GLY A 105 1.48 -10.64 9.46
N SER A 106 2.08 -11.60 10.20
CA SER A 106 1.33 -12.33 11.24
C SER A 106 0.89 -11.42 12.38
N LEU A 107 1.72 -10.46 12.75
CA LEU A 107 1.35 -9.46 13.77
C LEU A 107 0.22 -8.55 13.27
N GLU A 108 0.29 -8.10 12.02
CA GLU A 108 -0.72 -7.26 11.37
C GLU A 108 -2.11 -7.90 11.45
N GLU A 109 -2.23 -9.16 10.99
CA GLU A 109 -3.49 -9.93 11.03
C GLU A 109 -4.09 -10.06 12.43
N LEU A 110 -3.23 -10.15 13.46
CA LEU A 110 -3.66 -10.28 14.86
C LEU A 110 -4.13 -8.95 15.49
N ILE A 111 -3.63 -7.81 15.02
CA ILE A 111 -3.92 -6.50 15.64
C ILE A 111 -4.84 -5.61 14.82
N GLU A 112 -5.10 -5.91 13.55
CA GLU A 112 -5.98 -5.10 12.68
C GLU A 112 -7.44 -5.10 13.16
N ASP A 113 -8.19 -4.06 12.75
CA ASP A 113 -9.58 -3.89 13.18
C ASP A 113 -10.55 -4.80 12.44
N THR A 114 -10.29 -5.10 11.16
CA THR A 114 -11.22 -5.83 10.28
C THR A 114 -10.47 -6.76 9.33
N SER A 115 -10.14 -7.96 9.77
CA SER A 115 -9.36 -8.98 9.02
C SER A 115 -10.07 -9.51 7.75
N PHE A 116 -11.39 -9.34 7.64
CA PHE A 116 -12.14 -9.74 6.43
C PHE A 116 -12.22 -8.65 5.36
N SER A 117 -11.63 -7.48 5.59
CA SER A 117 -11.59 -6.44 4.57
C SER A 117 -10.54 -6.79 3.49
N PRO A 118 -10.86 -6.60 2.21
CA PRO A 118 -9.84 -6.72 1.16
C PRO A 118 -8.82 -5.57 1.20
N PHE A 119 -9.09 -4.50 1.94
CA PHE A 119 -8.19 -3.34 2.03
C PHE A 119 -7.26 -3.46 3.23
N PRO A 120 -5.94 -3.28 3.06
CA PRO A 120 -4.98 -3.27 4.17
C PRO A 120 -5.24 -2.06 5.08
N GLN A 121 -5.20 -2.27 6.40
CA GLN A 121 -5.49 -1.25 7.42
C GLN A 121 -4.23 -0.79 8.17
N ILE A 122 -3.10 -1.41 7.89
CA ILE A 122 -1.78 -1.10 8.42
C ILE A 122 -0.84 -0.95 7.21
N LEU A 123 0.07 -0.01 7.26
CA LEU A 123 1.02 0.20 6.16
C LEU A 123 2.35 -0.47 6.48
N ASN A 124 2.75 -1.39 5.63
CA ASN A 124 4.06 -2.03 5.67
C ASN A 124 5.09 -1.23 4.85
N THR A 125 6.29 -1.06 5.37
CA THR A 125 7.39 -0.42 4.64
C THR A 125 8.76 -0.95 5.08
N GLU A 126 9.68 -1.07 4.11
CA GLU A 126 11.10 -1.37 4.35
C GLU A 126 11.94 -0.07 4.44
N ARG A 127 11.31 1.11 4.39
CA ARG A 127 12.00 2.40 4.24
C ARG A 127 12.04 3.22 5.53
N PRO A 128 13.25 3.51 6.07
CA PRO A 128 13.40 4.36 7.26
C PRO A 128 12.92 5.81 7.06
N ASP A 129 13.10 6.38 5.86
CA ASP A 129 12.65 7.75 5.56
C ASP A 129 11.13 7.89 5.62
N ARG A 130 10.39 6.89 5.15
CA ARG A 130 8.93 6.84 5.22
C ARG A 130 8.44 6.74 6.67
N VAL A 131 9.05 5.86 7.45
CA VAL A 131 8.77 5.73 8.90
C VAL A 131 8.94 7.05 9.63
N ILE A 132 10.05 7.75 9.40
CA ILE A 132 10.34 9.04 10.06
C ILE A 132 9.32 10.11 9.68
N SER A 133 8.88 10.15 8.42
CA SER A 133 7.84 11.09 7.98
C SER A 133 6.54 10.86 8.75
N TYR A 134 6.11 9.61 8.89
CA TYR A 134 4.90 9.26 9.63
C TYR A 134 5.02 9.44 11.14
N LEU A 135 6.18 9.16 11.74
CA LEU A 135 6.44 9.49 13.15
C LEU A 135 6.31 10.99 13.41
N ASN A 136 6.79 11.83 12.48
CA ASN A 136 6.64 13.29 12.58
C ASN A 136 5.17 13.76 12.41
N GLU A 137 4.31 12.95 11.82
CA GLU A 137 2.85 13.19 11.75
C GLU A 137 2.11 12.75 13.02
N GLY A 138 2.80 12.15 14.00
CA GLY A 138 2.22 11.63 15.24
C GLY A 138 1.67 10.21 15.11
N LYS A 139 2.08 9.47 14.07
CA LYS A 139 1.76 8.04 13.92
C LYS A 139 2.74 7.19 14.74
N ILE A 140 2.41 5.91 14.87
CA ILE A 140 3.16 4.92 15.63
C ILE A 140 3.74 3.92 14.65
N THR A 141 4.92 3.41 14.95
CA THR A 141 5.54 2.36 14.16
C THR A 141 5.85 1.16 15.04
N VAL A 142 5.69 -0.03 14.47
CA VAL A 142 5.95 -1.30 15.14
C VAL A 142 6.96 -2.07 14.32
N ILE A 143 8.04 -2.48 14.98
CA ILE A 143 9.14 -3.27 14.40
C ILE A 143 9.10 -4.65 15.06
N VAL A 144 9.11 -5.70 14.26
CA VAL A 144 9.19 -7.10 14.69
C VAL A 144 10.60 -7.62 14.42
N ASP A 145 11.20 -8.27 15.39
CA ASP A 145 12.52 -8.87 15.20
C ASP A 145 12.45 -10.04 14.21
N GLY A 146 13.38 -10.10 13.29
CA GLY A 146 13.40 -11.11 12.22
C GLY A 146 12.70 -10.70 10.92
N ASP A 147 12.05 -9.53 10.86
CA ASP A 147 11.37 -9.02 9.63
C ASP A 147 11.87 -7.61 9.28
N PRO A 148 12.28 -7.35 8.02
CA PRO A 148 12.71 -6.02 7.59
C PRO A 148 11.54 -5.04 7.40
N ARG A 149 10.29 -5.50 7.40
CA ARG A 149 9.12 -4.66 7.25
C ARG A 149 8.68 -4.06 8.56
N VAL A 150 8.43 -2.76 8.54
CA VAL A 150 7.97 -1.98 9.67
C VAL A 150 6.53 -1.57 9.46
N LEU A 151 5.69 -1.83 10.45
CA LEU A 151 4.27 -1.49 10.44
C LEU A 151 4.07 -0.04 10.87
N ILE A 152 3.23 0.69 10.16
CA ILE A 152 2.86 2.08 10.45
C ILE A 152 1.35 2.16 10.67
N LEU A 153 0.95 2.73 11.81
CA LEU A 153 -0.45 2.82 12.25
C LEU A 153 -0.68 4.08 13.13
N PRO A 154 -1.90 4.62 13.17
CA PRO A 154 -3.01 4.35 12.27
C PRO A 154 -2.71 4.88 10.85
N ILE A 155 -3.41 4.34 9.85
CA ILE A 155 -3.19 4.72 8.46
C ILE A 155 -4.52 5.00 7.74
N THR A 156 -4.46 5.80 6.67
CA THR A 156 -5.61 6.10 5.82
C THR A 156 -5.44 5.48 4.44
N PHE A 157 -6.54 5.24 3.75
CA PHE A 157 -6.59 4.74 2.37
C PHE A 157 -5.63 5.48 1.42
N PHE A 158 -5.53 6.81 1.56
CA PHE A 158 -4.71 7.65 0.67
C PHE A 158 -3.21 7.43 0.84
N ALA A 159 -2.76 6.98 2.01
CA ALA A 159 -1.35 6.71 2.27
C ALA A 159 -0.78 5.57 1.40
N PHE A 160 -1.63 4.63 0.96
CA PHE A 160 -1.23 3.53 0.08
C PHE A 160 -0.94 3.97 -1.36
N TYR A 161 -1.37 5.17 -1.74
CA TYR A 161 -1.11 5.79 -3.05
C TYR A 161 0.03 6.80 -3.02
N GLN A 162 0.62 7.05 -1.85
CA GLN A 162 1.76 7.92 -1.67
C GLN A 162 3.07 7.14 -1.76
N SER A 163 4.08 7.73 -2.42
CA SER A 163 5.43 7.20 -2.51
C SER A 163 6.43 8.22 -1.96
N SER A 164 7.57 7.75 -1.45
CA SER A 164 8.68 8.61 -1.04
C SER A 164 9.19 9.51 -2.18
N ASP A 165 9.12 9.04 -3.43
CA ASP A 165 9.50 9.81 -4.62
C ASP A 165 8.65 11.08 -4.82
N ASP A 166 7.41 11.10 -4.33
CA ASP A 166 6.56 12.29 -4.43
C ASP A 166 7.17 13.47 -3.68
N TYR A 167 7.84 13.24 -2.53
CA TYR A 167 8.42 14.27 -1.68
C TYR A 167 9.84 14.67 -2.07
N THR A 168 10.55 13.83 -2.81
CA THR A 168 11.91 14.11 -3.32
C THR A 168 11.90 14.82 -4.67
N SER A 169 10.80 14.72 -5.41
CA SER A 169 10.56 15.37 -6.70
C SER A 169 10.00 16.79 -6.55
N ARG A 170 9.89 17.55 -7.66
CA ARG A 170 9.17 18.81 -7.66
C ARG A 170 7.67 18.58 -7.38
N TRP A 171 7.04 19.48 -6.64
CA TRP A 171 5.65 19.33 -6.18
C TRP A 171 4.64 19.03 -7.29
N TRP A 172 4.77 19.64 -8.46
CA TRP A 172 3.86 19.41 -9.57
C TRP A 172 4.05 18.02 -10.21
N ILE A 173 5.31 17.49 -10.27
CA ILE A 173 5.57 16.12 -10.72
C ILE A 173 4.94 15.11 -9.76
N GLY A 174 5.18 15.25 -8.46
CA GLY A 174 4.58 14.39 -7.44
C GLY A 174 3.04 14.43 -7.48
N SER A 175 2.44 15.61 -7.70
CA SER A 175 0.99 15.74 -7.86
C SER A 175 0.47 14.99 -9.09
N THR A 176 1.14 15.14 -10.24
CA THR A 176 0.75 14.43 -11.47
C THR A 176 0.82 12.91 -11.29
N LEU A 177 1.90 12.41 -10.67
CA LEU A 177 2.04 10.97 -10.40
C LEU A 177 0.95 10.44 -9.46
N ARG A 178 0.56 11.22 -8.43
CA ARG A 178 -0.57 10.85 -7.56
C ARG A 178 -1.89 10.75 -8.33
N PHE A 179 -2.19 11.73 -9.20
CA PHE A 179 -3.37 11.65 -10.06
C PHE A 179 -3.35 10.40 -10.94
N ILE A 180 -2.22 10.08 -11.56
CA ILE A 180 -2.08 8.87 -12.37
C ILE A 180 -2.39 7.63 -11.52
N ARG A 181 -1.87 7.53 -10.28
CA ARG A 181 -2.15 6.40 -9.38
C ARG A 181 -3.64 6.27 -9.02
N PHE A 182 -4.32 7.38 -8.75
CA PHE A 182 -5.77 7.34 -8.48
C PHE A 182 -6.59 6.94 -9.71
N PHE A 183 -6.25 7.46 -10.90
CA PHE A 183 -6.89 6.99 -12.13
C PHE A 183 -6.59 5.52 -12.39
N SER A 184 -5.37 5.08 -12.12
CA SER A 184 -4.98 3.67 -12.25
C SER A 184 -5.78 2.76 -11.31
N PHE A 185 -6.07 3.20 -10.09
CA PHE A 185 -6.95 2.48 -9.16
C PHE A 185 -8.35 2.26 -9.78
N ILE A 186 -8.96 3.31 -10.31
CA ILE A 186 -10.29 3.22 -10.93
C ILE A 186 -10.24 2.30 -12.16
N ILE A 187 -9.24 2.47 -13.02
CA ILE A 187 -9.07 1.65 -14.23
C ILE A 187 -8.86 0.18 -13.85
N ALA A 188 -7.97 -0.11 -12.90
CA ALA A 188 -7.64 -1.47 -12.52
C ALA A 188 -8.85 -2.25 -11.97
N ILE A 189 -9.76 -1.59 -11.27
CA ILE A 189 -10.99 -2.23 -10.76
C ILE A 189 -12.06 -2.35 -11.85
N SER A 190 -12.25 -1.30 -12.67
CA SER A 190 -13.48 -1.16 -13.46
C SER A 190 -13.30 -1.41 -14.95
N PHE A 191 -12.10 -1.32 -15.52
CA PHE A 191 -11.94 -1.31 -16.98
C PHE A 191 -12.42 -2.59 -17.67
N PRO A 192 -12.11 -3.82 -17.18
CA PRO A 192 -12.69 -5.03 -17.72
C PRO A 192 -14.21 -5.09 -17.58
N ALA A 193 -14.72 -4.63 -16.42
CA ALA A 193 -16.16 -4.58 -16.16
C ALA A 193 -16.88 -3.60 -17.10
N VAL A 194 -16.29 -2.44 -17.35
CA VAL A 194 -16.82 -1.46 -18.33
C VAL A 194 -16.87 -2.06 -19.73
N TYR A 195 -15.83 -2.78 -20.16
CA TYR A 195 -15.85 -3.46 -21.44
C TYR A 195 -16.97 -4.49 -21.52
N ILE A 196 -17.16 -5.34 -20.49
CA ILE A 196 -18.26 -6.32 -20.41
C ILE A 196 -19.61 -5.60 -20.49
N ALA A 197 -19.81 -4.53 -19.72
CA ALA A 197 -21.06 -3.78 -19.71
C ALA A 197 -21.39 -3.15 -21.07
N ILE A 198 -20.39 -2.58 -21.75
CA ILE A 198 -20.57 -1.99 -23.09
C ILE A 198 -20.94 -3.06 -24.11
N VAL A 199 -20.16 -4.12 -24.16
CA VAL A 199 -20.31 -5.15 -25.21
C VAL A 199 -21.58 -5.97 -25.05
N SER A 200 -21.96 -6.28 -23.78
CA SER A 200 -23.10 -7.15 -23.50
C SER A 200 -24.44 -6.40 -23.42
N PHE A 201 -24.45 -5.14 -22.95
CA PHE A 201 -25.68 -4.43 -22.64
C PHE A 201 -25.87 -3.08 -23.34
N HIS A 202 -24.77 -2.36 -23.63
CA HIS A 202 -24.82 -0.96 -24.05
C HIS A 202 -23.94 -0.71 -25.27
N SER A 203 -24.06 -1.55 -26.30
CA SER A 203 -23.20 -1.48 -27.49
C SER A 203 -23.40 -0.18 -28.29
N GLU A 204 -24.52 0.51 -28.12
CA GLU A 204 -24.84 1.81 -28.72
C GLU A 204 -23.97 2.97 -28.21
N VAL A 205 -23.28 2.80 -27.08
CA VAL A 205 -22.33 3.80 -26.55
C VAL A 205 -21.08 3.91 -27.44
N LEU A 206 -20.75 2.85 -28.18
CA LEU A 206 -19.58 2.82 -29.06
C LEU A 206 -19.86 3.54 -30.37
N PRO A 207 -18.91 4.37 -30.88
CA PRO A 207 -18.94 4.85 -32.26
C PRO A 207 -19.06 3.66 -33.24
N ILE A 208 -19.83 3.81 -34.31
CA ILE A 208 -20.14 2.76 -35.29
C ILE A 208 -18.89 2.02 -35.78
N GLY A 209 -17.80 2.73 -36.07
CA GLY A 209 -16.54 2.13 -36.53
C GLY A 209 -15.90 1.20 -35.49
N ILE A 210 -15.90 1.58 -34.21
CA ILE A 210 -15.38 0.74 -33.12
C ILE A 210 -16.33 -0.42 -32.86
N LEU A 211 -17.64 -0.17 -32.85
CA LEU A 211 -18.64 -1.21 -32.67
C LEU A 211 -18.50 -2.32 -33.71
N TYR A 212 -18.29 -1.96 -34.98
CA TYR A 212 -18.08 -2.93 -36.03
C TYR A 212 -16.83 -3.79 -35.79
N THR A 213 -15.70 -3.15 -35.44
CA THR A 213 -14.44 -3.83 -35.13
C THR A 213 -14.58 -4.81 -33.96
N VAL A 214 -15.27 -4.39 -32.87
CA VAL A 214 -15.52 -5.24 -31.71
C VAL A 214 -16.44 -6.40 -32.07
N ARG A 215 -17.51 -6.18 -32.85
CA ARG A 215 -18.46 -7.22 -33.28
C ARG A 215 -17.80 -8.28 -34.14
N VAL A 216 -17.01 -7.86 -35.13
CA VAL A 216 -16.25 -8.78 -35.99
C VAL A 216 -15.23 -9.59 -35.18
N GLY A 217 -14.55 -8.94 -34.21
CA GLY A 217 -13.62 -9.63 -33.32
C GLY A 217 -14.27 -10.68 -32.42
N LEU A 218 -15.54 -10.53 -32.08
CA LEU A 218 -16.29 -11.46 -31.24
C LEU A 218 -17.00 -12.59 -32.02
N GLU A 219 -17.17 -12.42 -33.33
CA GLU A 219 -17.92 -13.38 -34.18
C GLU A 219 -17.33 -14.80 -34.14
N TYR A 220 -15.99 -14.89 -34.03
CA TYR A 220 -15.27 -16.16 -34.04
C TYR A 220 -14.90 -16.65 -32.63
N VAL A 221 -15.21 -15.89 -31.56
CA VAL A 221 -14.88 -16.25 -30.18
C VAL A 221 -16.03 -17.03 -29.56
N PRO A 222 -15.76 -18.26 -29.04
CA PRO A 222 -16.82 -19.12 -28.48
C PRO A 222 -17.32 -18.67 -27.10
N PHE A 223 -16.57 -17.81 -26.41
CA PHE A 223 -16.88 -17.40 -25.04
C PHE A 223 -17.58 -16.03 -25.00
N PRO A 224 -18.55 -15.84 -24.07
CA PRO A 224 -19.09 -14.52 -23.81
C PRO A 224 -18.01 -13.60 -23.19
N PRO A 225 -18.11 -12.25 -23.36
CA PRO A 225 -17.11 -11.29 -22.89
C PRO A 225 -16.73 -11.42 -21.41
N PHE A 226 -17.64 -11.84 -20.56
CA PHE A 226 -17.36 -12.10 -19.15
C PHE A 226 -16.38 -13.26 -18.94
N LEU A 227 -16.56 -14.38 -19.66
CA LEU A 227 -15.65 -15.52 -19.54
C LEU A 227 -14.28 -15.23 -20.15
N GLU A 228 -14.22 -14.48 -21.26
CA GLU A 228 -12.95 -14.01 -21.81
C GLU A 228 -12.16 -13.19 -20.78
N ALA A 229 -12.82 -12.19 -20.16
CA ALA A 229 -12.20 -11.34 -19.14
C ALA A 229 -11.76 -12.15 -17.91
N LEU A 230 -12.61 -13.08 -17.45
CA LEU A 230 -12.32 -13.92 -16.28
C LEU A 230 -11.08 -14.80 -16.50
N VAL A 231 -11.01 -15.50 -17.65
CA VAL A 231 -9.89 -16.36 -18.00
C VAL A 231 -8.61 -15.56 -18.12
N MET A 232 -8.64 -14.40 -18.80
CA MET A 232 -7.45 -13.55 -18.95
C MET A 232 -7.00 -12.96 -17.63
N GLN A 233 -7.92 -12.56 -16.75
CA GLN A 233 -7.57 -12.05 -15.43
C GLN A 233 -6.92 -13.14 -14.56
N ILE A 234 -7.42 -14.38 -14.62
CA ILE A 234 -6.80 -15.52 -13.92
C ILE A 234 -5.40 -15.80 -14.48
N ILE A 235 -5.23 -15.81 -15.79
CA ILE A 235 -3.90 -16.00 -16.42
C ILE A 235 -2.93 -14.91 -15.94
N LEU A 236 -3.38 -13.66 -15.87
CA LEU A 236 -2.56 -12.55 -15.39
C LEU A 236 -2.13 -12.74 -13.92
N GLU A 237 -3.06 -13.17 -13.03
CA GLU A 237 -2.71 -13.46 -11.64
C GLU A 237 -1.72 -14.64 -11.52
N LEU A 238 -1.91 -15.69 -12.33
CA LEU A 238 -0.97 -16.83 -12.37
C LEU A 238 0.43 -16.40 -12.84
N LEU A 239 0.51 -15.56 -13.87
CA LEU A 239 1.80 -15.02 -14.35
C LEU A 239 2.48 -14.18 -13.29
N LYS A 240 1.73 -13.34 -12.57
CA LYS A 240 2.26 -12.54 -11.46
C LYS A 240 2.76 -13.42 -10.33
N GLU A 241 1.95 -14.38 -9.87
CA GLU A 241 2.34 -15.29 -8.79
C GLU A 241 3.60 -16.10 -9.14
N ALA A 242 3.70 -16.58 -10.38
CA ALA A 242 4.89 -17.25 -10.86
C ALA A 242 6.12 -16.31 -10.86
N SER A 243 5.95 -15.05 -11.27
CA SER A 243 7.06 -14.08 -11.34
C SER A 243 7.65 -13.73 -9.98
N ILE A 244 6.85 -13.72 -8.92
CA ILE A 244 7.33 -13.43 -7.55
C ILE A 244 8.22 -14.56 -7.01
N ARG A 245 7.96 -15.80 -7.40
CA ARG A 245 8.68 -16.99 -6.89
C ARG A 245 9.98 -17.31 -7.62
N LEU A 246 10.23 -16.66 -8.75
CA LEU A 246 11.37 -16.95 -9.60
C LEU A 246 12.51 -15.95 -9.38
N PRO A 247 13.77 -16.35 -9.55
CA PRO A 247 14.89 -15.42 -9.60
C PRO A 247 14.68 -14.34 -10.67
N SER A 248 15.03 -13.10 -10.37
CA SER A 248 14.72 -11.93 -11.20
C SER A 248 15.03 -12.08 -12.71
N PRO A 249 16.15 -12.66 -13.16
CA PRO A 249 16.40 -12.85 -14.59
C PRO A 249 15.43 -13.83 -15.25
N VAL A 250 15.04 -14.90 -14.52
CA VAL A 250 14.09 -15.90 -15.02
C VAL A 250 12.67 -15.35 -15.01
N ALA A 251 12.29 -14.63 -13.96
CA ALA A 251 10.99 -13.96 -13.86
C ALA A 251 10.76 -12.98 -15.01
N GLN A 252 11.77 -12.17 -15.37
CA GLN A 252 11.68 -11.25 -16.48
C GLN A 252 11.50 -11.98 -17.82
N THR A 253 12.25 -13.06 -18.05
CA THR A 253 12.13 -13.86 -19.27
C THR A 253 10.75 -14.52 -19.37
N ILE A 254 10.28 -15.15 -18.31
CA ILE A 254 8.95 -15.79 -18.29
C ILE A 254 7.84 -14.74 -18.42
N GLY A 255 7.97 -13.55 -17.82
CA GLY A 255 7.02 -12.46 -17.98
C GLY A 255 6.88 -12.02 -19.45
N ILE A 256 8.01 -11.85 -20.16
CA ILE A 256 8.00 -11.45 -21.56
C ILE A 256 7.54 -12.60 -22.46
N VAL A 257 8.18 -13.77 -22.36
CA VAL A 257 7.88 -14.91 -23.23
C VAL A 257 6.48 -15.46 -22.93
N GLY A 258 6.13 -15.66 -21.67
CA GLY A 258 4.81 -16.12 -21.26
C GLY A 258 3.71 -15.17 -21.70
N GLY A 259 3.88 -13.86 -21.47
CA GLY A 259 2.94 -12.83 -21.90
C GLY A 259 2.77 -12.81 -23.43
N LEU A 260 3.87 -12.86 -24.20
CA LEU A 260 3.82 -12.83 -25.64
C LEU A 260 3.25 -14.14 -26.22
N VAL A 261 3.77 -15.29 -25.80
CA VAL A 261 3.35 -16.61 -26.33
C VAL A 261 1.91 -16.90 -25.97
N ILE A 262 1.49 -16.64 -24.72
CA ILE A 262 0.11 -16.88 -24.31
C ILE A 262 -0.83 -15.94 -25.09
N SER A 263 -0.52 -14.65 -25.18
CA SER A 263 -1.41 -13.71 -25.87
C SER A 263 -1.54 -14.02 -27.36
N THR A 264 -0.45 -14.37 -28.06
CA THR A 264 -0.50 -14.72 -29.48
C THR A 264 -1.24 -16.04 -29.70
N ALA A 265 -0.95 -17.09 -28.93
CA ALA A 265 -1.60 -18.39 -29.07
C ALA A 265 -3.12 -18.32 -28.79
N VAL A 266 -3.52 -17.54 -27.78
CA VAL A 266 -4.95 -17.37 -27.41
C VAL A 266 -5.71 -16.61 -28.49
N VAL A 267 -5.07 -15.60 -29.15
CA VAL A 267 -5.67 -14.87 -30.26
C VAL A 267 -5.74 -15.73 -31.52
N GLU A 268 -4.64 -16.39 -31.89
CA GLU A 268 -4.60 -17.26 -33.08
C GLU A 268 -5.59 -18.42 -33.01
N SER A 269 -5.85 -18.91 -31.79
CA SER A 269 -6.89 -19.93 -31.56
C SER A 269 -8.32 -19.39 -31.52
N ASN A 270 -8.52 -18.08 -31.67
CA ASN A 270 -9.80 -17.39 -31.53
C ASN A 270 -10.51 -17.67 -30.21
N LEU A 271 -9.78 -17.99 -29.14
CA LEU A 271 -10.37 -18.21 -27.82
C LEU A 271 -10.75 -16.91 -27.11
N ILE A 272 -10.03 -15.84 -27.41
CA ILE A 272 -10.24 -14.51 -26.81
C ILE A 272 -10.10 -13.44 -27.89
N SER A 273 -10.90 -12.40 -27.80
CA SER A 273 -10.87 -11.28 -28.74
C SER A 273 -9.63 -10.39 -28.55
N ASN A 274 -9.13 -9.85 -29.65
CA ASN A 274 -8.01 -8.88 -29.64
C ASN A 274 -8.30 -7.69 -28.71
N THR A 275 -9.54 -7.22 -28.69
CA THR A 275 -9.97 -6.10 -27.85
C THR A 275 -9.85 -6.42 -26.38
N MET A 276 -10.22 -7.64 -25.97
CA MET A 276 -10.12 -8.07 -24.57
C MET A 276 -8.66 -8.09 -24.09
N ILE A 277 -7.71 -8.52 -24.95
CA ILE A 277 -6.29 -8.50 -24.58
C ILE A 277 -5.80 -7.08 -24.31
N VAL A 278 -6.22 -6.11 -25.13
CA VAL A 278 -5.90 -4.70 -24.90
C VAL A 278 -6.48 -4.22 -23.57
N VAL A 279 -7.74 -4.56 -23.27
CA VAL A 279 -8.42 -4.20 -22.01
C VAL A 279 -7.66 -4.76 -20.81
N ILE A 280 -7.34 -6.05 -20.83
CA ILE A 280 -6.63 -6.70 -19.73
C ILE A 280 -5.20 -6.18 -19.60
N GLY A 281 -4.51 -5.92 -20.73
CA GLY A 281 -3.17 -5.32 -20.72
C GLY A 281 -3.14 -3.94 -20.05
N PHE A 282 -4.09 -3.06 -20.37
CA PHE A 282 -4.24 -1.77 -19.68
C PHE A 282 -4.57 -1.94 -18.20
N THR A 283 -5.44 -2.88 -17.85
CA THR A 283 -5.81 -3.19 -16.46
C THR A 283 -4.58 -3.65 -15.66
N ALA A 284 -3.75 -4.51 -16.26
CA ALA A 284 -2.51 -4.98 -15.66
C ALA A 284 -1.54 -3.82 -15.38
N ILE A 285 -1.27 -3.00 -16.40
CA ILE A 285 -0.41 -1.82 -16.24
C ILE A 285 -0.95 -0.90 -15.14
N ALA A 286 -2.25 -0.62 -15.13
CA ALA A 286 -2.88 0.23 -14.13
C ALA A 286 -2.70 -0.34 -12.71
N SER A 287 -2.81 -1.66 -12.53
CA SER A 287 -2.63 -2.29 -11.21
C SER A 287 -1.18 -2.19 -10.70
N PHE A 288 -0.18 -2.20 -11.59
CA PHE A 288 1.24 -2.09 -11.23
C PHE A 288 1.69 -0.65 -10.91
N VAL A 289 0.90 0.35 -11.28
CA VAL A 289 1.18 1.76 -10.92
C VAL A 289 0.95 2.02 -9.42
N ILE A 290 0.18 1.18 -8.73
CA ILE A 290 -0.08 1.31 -7.29
C ILE A 290 1.18 0.95 -6.51
N PRO A 291 1.75 1.89 -5.68
CA PRO A 291 3.08 1.72 -5.11
C PRO A 291 3.16 0.68 -3.98
N VAL A 292 2.05 0.40 -3.29
CA VAL A 292 1.99 -0.60 -2.22
C VAL A 292 1.40 -1.88 -2.78
N GLU A 293 2.17 -2.97 -2.71
CA GLU A 293 1.82 -4.25 -3.33
C GLU A 293 0.53 -4.85 -2.78
N GLU A 294 0.30 -4.78 -1.47
CA GLU A 294 -0.90 -5.28 -0.81
C GLU A 294 -2.16 -4.57 -1.33
N MET A 295 -2.11 -3.23 -1.44
CA MET A 295 -3.20 -2.45 -2.03
C MET A 295 -3.40 -2.82 -3.52
N GLY A 296 -2.32 -3.01 -4.28
CA GLY A 296 -2.39 -3.45 -5.68
C GLY A 296 -3.07 -4.81 -5.83
N THR A 297 -2.80 -5.75 -4.92
CA THR A 297 -3.45 -7.07 -4.89
C THR A 297 -4.93 -6.96 -4.55
N SER A 298 -5.28 -6.16 -3.54
CA SER A 298 -6.67 -5.88 -3.15
C SER A 298 -7.48 -5.32 -4.32
N VAL A 299 -6.91 -4.38 -5.06
CA VAL A 299 -7.53 -3.76 -6.24
C VAL A 299 -7.82 -4.79 -7.35
N ARG A 300 -6.87 -5.69 -7.63
CA ARG A 300 -7.08 -6.75 -8.62
C ARG A 300 -8.15 -7.76 -8.20
N LEU A 301 -8.14 -8.16 -6.93
CA LEU A 301 -9.16 -9.05 -6.37
C LEU A 301 -10.56 -8.44 -6.46
N LEU A 302 -10.70 -7.12 -6.22
CA LEU A 302 -11.96 -6.40 -6.36
C LEU A 302 -12.44 -6.28 -7.82
N GLY A 303 -11.55 -6.45 -8.79
CA GLY A 303 -11.92 -6.54 -10.20
C GLY A 303 -12.86 -7.72 -10.51
N PHE A 304 -12.69 -8.88 -9.85
CA PHE A 304 -13.56 -10.06 -10.08
C PHE A 304 -15.02 -9.79 -9.75
N PRO A 305 -15.41 -9.38 -8.53
CA PRO A 305 -16.81 -9.08 -8.24
C PRO A 305 -17.34 -7.90 -9.07
N MET A 306 -16.48 -6.95 -9.48
CA MET A 306 -16.87 -5.87 -10.39
C MET A 306 -17.25 -6.41 -11.77
N MET A 307 -16.49 -7.36 -12.33
CA MET A 307 -16.81 -8.02 -13.59
C MET A 307 -18.12 -8.83 -13.50
N VAL A 308 -18.35 -9.54 -12.38
CA VAL A 308 -19.60 -10.26 -12.14
C VAL A 308 -20.80 -9.30 -12.11
N ALA A 309 -20.69 -8.19 -11.38
CA ALA A 309 -21.74 -7.18 -11.31
C ALA A 309 -22.05 -6.57 -12.69
N ALA A 310 -21.01 -6.32 -13.49
CA ALA A 310 -21.17 -5.82 -14.86
C ALA A 310 -21.83 -6.87 -15.79
N ALA A 311 -21.49 -8.15 -15.65
CA ALA A 311 -22.06 -9.23 -16.44
C ALA A 311 -23.55 -9.45 -16.14
N LEU A 312 -24.00 -9.18 -14.90
CA LEU A 312 -25.39 -9.34 -14.49
C LEU A 312 -26.27 -8.11 -14.79
N PHE A 313 -25.72 -6.91 -14.57
CA PHE A 313 -26.51 -5.67 -14.56
C PHE A 313 -25.92 -4.53 -15.43
N GLY A 314 -24.89 -4.81 -16.23
CA GLY A 314 -24.24 -3.79 -17.06
C GLY A 314 -23.66 -2.62 -16.24
N PHE A 315 -23.82 -1.40 -16.72
CA PHE A 315 -23.36 -0.19 -16.01
C PHE A 315 -24.03 0.00 -14.65
N PHE A 316 -25.27 -0.40 -14.49
CA PHE A 316 -25.96 -0.33 -13.21
C PHE A 316 -25.24 -1.18 -12.16
N GLY A 317 -24.78 -2.39 -12.53
CA GLY A 317 -23.99 -3.26 -11.65
C GLY A 317 -22.67 -2.62 -11.23
N ILE A 318 -21.97 -1.95 -12.15
CA ILE A 318 -20.72 -1.22 -11.86
C ILE A 318 -20.98 -0.12 -10.84
N VAL A 319 -22.01 0.70 -11.02
CA VAL A 319 -22.37 1.78 -10.11
C VAL A 319 -22.72 1.23 -8.72
N MET A 320 -23.54 0.19 -8.65
CA MET A 320 -23.88 -0.47 -7.39
C MET A 320 -22.65 -1.00 -6.66
N MET A 321 -21.72 -1.62 -7.38
CA MET A 321 -20.50 -2.16 -6.79
C MET A 321 -19.59 -1.04 -6.26
N PHE A 322 -19.45 0.08 -6.98
CA PHE A 322 -18.76 1.26 -6.45
C PHE A 322 -19.44 1.83 -5.20
N MET A 323 -20.78 1.90 -5.16
CA MET A 323 -21.49 2.31 -3.95
C MET A 323 -21.18 1.39 -2.76
N LEU A 324 -21.18 0.08 -2.96
CA LEU A 324 -20.82 -0.89 -1.92
C LEU A 324 -19.37 -0.71 -1.45
N LEU A 325 -18.43 -0.50 -2.36
CA LEU A 325 -17.03 -0.21 -2.03
C LEU A 325 -16.90 1.09 -1.21
N PHE A 326 -17.58 2.16 -1.60
CA PHE A 326 -17.55 3.41 -0.84
C PHE A 326 -18.20 3.28 0.54
N ILE A 327 -19.29 2.54 0.67
CA ILE A 327 -19.91 2.25 1.97
C ILE A 327 -18.93 1.47 2.85
N HIS A 328 -18.27 0.46 2.29
CA HIS A 328 -17.28 -0.34 3.00
C HIS A 328 -16.11 0.52 3.48
N LEU A 329 -15.47 1.30 2.59
CA LEU A 329 -14.37 2.22 2.93
C LEU A 329 -14.73 3.24 4.01
N ASN A 330 -15.98 3.73 4.01
CA ASN A 330 -16.46 4.66 5.03
C ASN A 330 -16.69 4.02 6.40
N LYS A 331 -16.91 2.70 6.46
CA LYS A 331 -17.10 1.95 7.71
C LYS A 331 -15.78 1.49 8.31
N LEU A 332 -14.73 1.40 7.49
CA LEU A 332 -13.42 0.97 7.96
C LEU A 332 -12.78 2.02 8.87
N GLU A 333 -12.16 1.53 9.91
CA GLU A 333 -11.32 2.30 10.82
C GLU A 333 -9.93 1.66 10.92
N SER A 334 -8.93 2.44 11.27
CA SER A 334 -7.59 1.98 11.64
C SER A 334 -7.30 2.51 13.03
N PHE A 335 -7.37 1.64 14.03
CA PHE A 335 -7.18 1.97 15.44
C PHE A 335 -8.01 3.19 15.89
N GLY A 336 -9.31 3.20 15.58
CA GLY A 336 -10.24 4.28 15.92
C GLY A 336 -10.04 5.57 15.11
N SER A 337 -9.28 5.52 14.03
CA SER A 337 -9.14 6.60 13.05
C SER A 337 -9.90 6.26 11.77
N PRO A 338 -10.71 7.18 11.21
CA PRO A 338 -11.46 6.90 9.99
C PRO A 338 -10.52 6.58 8.83
N TYR A 339 -10.65 5.39 8.25
CA TYR A 339 -9.77 4.90 7.19
C TYR A 339 -9.85 5.74 5.89
N PHE A 340 -11.05 6.24 5.55
CA PHE A 340 -11.29 7.03 4.34
C PHE A 340 -11.10 8.55 4.55
N SER A 341 -10.51 8.97 5.70
CA SER A 341 -10.10 10.37 5.90
C SER A 341 -9.03 10.75 4.85
N PRO A 342 -9.08 12.00 4.28
CA PRO A 342 -9.90 13.14 4.61
C PRO A 342 -11.19 13.30 3.78
N LEU A 343 -11.61 12.31 3.00
CA LEU A 343 -12.88 12.39 2.26
C LEU A 343 -14.08 12.12 3.16
N SER A 344 -13.93 11.22 4.12
CA SER A 344 -14.95 10.91 5.10
C SER A 344 -14.33 10.81 6.51
N PRO A 345 -14.62 11.77 7.41
CA PRO A 345 -15.34 13.03 7.20
C PRO A 345 -14.58 13.99 6.27
N LEU A 346 -15.32 14.82 5.51
CA LEU A 346 -14.70 15.73 4.54
C LEU A 346 -13.90 16.85 5.22
N LYS A 347 -12.58 16.81 5.03
CA LYS A 347 -11.63 17.78 5.58
C LYS A 347 -10.85 18.46 4.45
N ILE A 348 -11.45 19.52 3.86
CA ILE A 348 -10.90 20.20 2.67
C ILE A 348 -9.44 20.67 2.87
N LYS A 349 -9.06 21.09 4.09
CA LYS A 349 -7.70 21.54 4.39
C LYS A 349 -6.65 20.44 4.31
N GLU A 350 -7.04 19.19 4.52
CA GLU A 350 -6.16 18.01 4.51
C GLU A 350 -6.06 17.36 3.13
N LEU A 351 -6.96 17.71 2.19
CA LEU A 351 -6.87 17.27 0.79
C LEU A 351 -5.60 17.75 0.08
N LYS A 352 -4.90 18.76 0.67
CA LYS A 352 -3.65 19.32 0.14
C LYS A 352 -2.49 18.34 0.05
N ASP A 353 -2.55 17.20 0.73
CA ASP A 353 -1.52 16.15 0.65
C ASP A 353 -2.09 14.77 0.34
N SER A 354 -3.39 14.65 0.08
CA SER A 354 -4.02 13.40 -0.33
C SER A 354 -3.96 13.22 -1.85
N PHE A 355 -4.67 14.05 -2.60
CA PHE A 355 -4.72 13.98 -4.07
C PHE A 355 -3.62 14.81 -4.74
N ILE A 356 -3.34 15.99 -4.20
CA ILE A 356 -2.37 16.94 -4.73
C ILE A 356 -1.30 17.16 -3.66
N ARG A 357 -0.07 16.88 -4.00
CA ARG A 357 1.05 17.23 -3.12
C ARG A 357 1.34 18.72 -3.26
N PHE A 358 0.96 19.52 -2.24
CA PHE A 358 1.35 20.92 -2.20
C PHE A 358 2.85 21.08 -1.90
N PRO A 359 3.46 22.24 -2.27
CA PRO A 359 4.84 22.53 -1.91
C PRO A 359 5.07 22.43 -0.38
N THR A 360 6.19 21.87 0.03
CA THR A 360 6.52 21.60 1.45
C THR A 360 6.33 22.81 2.36
N TRP A 361 6.61 24.03 1.85
CA TRP A 361 6.43 25.27 2.59
C TRP A 361 4.97 25.68 2.83
N MET A 362 3.99 25.01 2.19
CA MET A 362 2.55 25.19 2.41
C MET A 362 1.94 24.10 3.30
N LEU A 363 2.69 23.05 3.61
CA LEU A 363 2.29 21.98 4.51
C LEU A 363 2.62 22.35 5.95
N ASN A 364 1.83 23.25 6.54
CA ASN A 364 2.11 23.79 7.86
C ASN A 364 1.50 22.97 9.00
N ASN A 365 0.50 22.16 8.71
CA ASN A 365 -0.23 21.37 9.69
C ASN A 365 -0.04 19.89 9.43
N ARG A 366 0.00 19.09 10.50
CA ARG A 366 -0.06 17.64 10.45
C ARG A 366 -1.45 17.18 10.04
N PRO A 367 -1.57 16.02 9.38
CA PRO A 367 -2.87 15.37 9.18
C PRO A 367 -3.54 15.09 10.52
N THR A 368 -4.88 15.22 10.59
CA THR A 368 -5.62 14.98 11.83
C THR A 368 -6.19 13.56 11.92
N ASP A 369 -5.80 12.67 10.99
CA ASP A 369 -6.20 11.27 10.98
C ASP A 369 -5.69 10.53 12.23
N SER A 370 -4.42 10.71 12.60
CA SER A 370 -3.83 10.15 13.82
C SER A 370 -4.19 10.92 15.09
N LYS A 371 -5.02 11.97 14.99
CA LYS A 371 -5.39 12.87 16.12
C LYS A 371 -4.16 13.32 16.93
N PRO A 372 -3.12 13.93 16.29
CA PRO A 372 -1.89 14.29 16.96
C PRO A 372 -2.12 15.38 18.02
N ASN A 373 -1.40 15.33 19.12
CA ASN A 373 -1.51 16.33 20.21
C ASN A 373 -1.12 17.75 19.74
N PHE A 374 -0.20 17.85 18.77
CA PHE A 374 0.22 19.12 18.17
C PHE A 374 -0.03 19.11 16.67
N ILE A 375 -1.01 19.88 16.23
CA ILE A 375 -1.41 19.96 14.81
C ILE A 375 -0.40 20.75 13.99
N GLN A 376 0.22 21.80 14.56
CA GLN A 376 1.16 22.62 13.82
C GLN A 376 2.48 21.89 13.64
N GLN A 377 2.89 21.71 12.37
CA GLN A 377 4.14 21.03 12.02
C GLN A 377 5.29 22.02 11.82
N GLN A 378 5.03 23.12 11.12
CA GLN A 378 6.03 24.11 10.79
C GLN A 378 5.42 25.51 10.67
N TRP A 379 6.29 26.53 10.87
CA TRP A 379 5.97 27.91 10.54
C TRP A 379 6.30 28.20 9.07
N TYR A 380 5.92 29.39 8.59
CA TYR A 380 6.22 29.81 7.23
C TYR A 380 7.75 29.80 6.96
N SER A 381 8.21 28.79 6.24
CA SER A 381 9.65 28.50 6.05
C SER A 381 10.33 29.39 4.99
N ARG A 382 9.59 30.28 4.31
CA ARG A 382 10.13 31.21 3.30
C ARG A 382 10.07 32.68 3.75
N ALA A 383 10.40 32.97 5.01
CA ALA A 383 10.38 34.31 5.57
C ALA A 383 11.28 35.31 4.79
N TRP A 384 12.37 34.81 4.16
CA TRP A 384 13.23 35.59 3.27
C TRP A 384 12.53 36.12 2.00
N LYS A 385 11.38 35.56 1.65
CA LYS A 385 10.58 35.96 0.47
C LYS A 385 9.47 36.96 0.80
N LYS A 386 9.25 37.27 2.08
CA LYS A 386 8.32 38.31 2.48
C LYS A 386 8.96 39.67 2.16
N LYS A 387 8.46 40.35 1.16
CA LYS A 387 8.59 41.78 1.01
C LYS A 387 7.43 42.45 1.72
#